data_cc152a7f528867af2c1b9c7b61f9be38
#
_entry.id   cc152a7f528867af2c1b9c7b61f9be38
#
_cell.length_a   1.000
_cell.length_b   1.000
_cell.length_c   1.000
_cell.angle_alpha   90.00
_cell.angle_beta   90.00
_cell.angle_gamma   90.00
#
_symmetry.space_group_name_H-M   'P 1'
#
loop_
_entity.id
_entity.type
_entity.pdbx_description
1 polymer ?
#
loop_
_entity_poly.entity_id
_entity_poly.type
_entity_poly.pdbx_seq_one_letter_code
_entity_poly.pdbx_strand_id
1 'polypeptide(L)'
;VFMPPSEPDPMVSFLRDRENEDEVLQLEASARQHRDAIQDGELILPQHERDTLVSAHVPVVYGCSHACTFCIIPFRRGVERSRSVGEIVNHVRSLALQGVKEVTLLGQIVDRYGKDIPDGPDLADLLRTTHDVAEEVGLERIRFLTSHPNWMTDKLLDTVAELPRVMPHIEVPVQAGDDDVLARMRRGYTADQYRRLIDKIRKRIPDVAIHTDIIVGFPGETEEQFMRTYALLEELKLDKAHLARYSPRPHTVSDRKMQDDVPEDEKKRRHQMLDELQGRVVAEINQKFLGQTIPVLIEDQHKGKWRGRTPHNKLVFFDDAGEWRGKVVDLEITWTGPWSMQGRLPQQATQPDPLVVLSG
;
A
#
# COMPACT_ATOMS: atom_id res chain seq x y z
N VAL A 1 11.78 4.42 25.24
CA VAL A 1 11.01 5.64 25.26
C VAL A 1 10.14 5.65 24.02
N PHE A 2 8.80 5.63 24.23
CA PHE A 2 7.84 5.66 23.13
C PHE A 2 7.42 7.10 22.91
N MET A 3 7.65 7.61 21.70
CA MET A 3 7.25 8.96 21.35
C MET A 3 6.23 8.96 20.24
N PRO A 4 5.20 9.81 20.30
CA PRO A 4 4.42 10.14 19.14
C PRO A 4 5.33 10.87 18.13
N PRO A 5 5.22 10.58 16.83
CA PRO A 5 6.02 11.26 15.80
C PRO A 5 5.85 12.79 15.76
N SER A 6 4.78 13.28 16.40
CA SER A 6 4.45 14.71 16.53
C SER A 6 5.15 15.43 17.69
N GLU A 7 5.81 14.70 18.62
CA GLU A 7 6.42 15.27 19.80
C GLU A 7 7.84 14.71 20.01
N PRO A 8 8.85 15.26 19.32
CA PRO A 8 10.24 14.81 19.45
C PRO A 8 10.88 15.18 20.80
N ASP A 9 10.32 16.15 21.52
CA ASP A 9 10.91 16.71 22.75
C ASP A 9 11.26 15.68 23.85
N PRO A 10 10.45 14.62 24.12
CA PRO A 10 10.82 13.59 25.08
C PRO A 10 12.05 12.76 24.66
N MET A 11 12.31 12.58 23.35
CA MET A 11 13.52 11.87 22.88
C MET A 11 14.73 12.76 22.98
N VAL A 12 14.58 14.01 22.64
CA VAL A 12 15.64 15.00 22.73
C VAL A 12 16.06 15.15 24.19
N SER A 13 15.11 15.23 25.12
CA SER A 13 15.39 15.24 26.57
C SER A 13 16.09 13.96 27.04
N PHE A 14 15.66 12.80 26.54
CA PHE A 14 16.28 11.51 26.87
C PHE A 14 17.71 11.39 26.29
N LEU A 15 17.96 11.92 25.12
CA LEU A 15 19.28 11.93 24.49
C LEU A 15 20.22 12.94 25.21
N ARG A 16 19.72 14.12 25.61
CA ARG A 16 20.48 15.10 26.41
C ARG A 16 21.04 14.54 27.72
N ASP A 17 20.31 13.66 28.35
CA ASP A 17 20.75 13.01 29.59
C ASP A 17 21.87 11.98 29.36
N ARG A 18 22.22 11.66 28.11
CA ARG A 18 23.14 10.56 27.76
C ARG A 18 24.27 10.91 26.78
N GLU A 19 24.17 12.00 26.04
CA GLU A 19 25.09 12.35 24.94
C GLU A 19 25.54 13.81 24.98
N ASN A 20 26.53 14.11 24.15
CA ASN A 20 27.16 15.41 24.04
C ASN A 20 26.16 16.48 23.52
N GLU A 21 26.02 17.59 24.17
CA GLU A 21 25.06 18.65 23.86
C GLU A 21 25.13 19.15 22.39
N ASP A 22 26.31 19.10 21.77
CA ASP A 22 26.50 19.51 20.36
C ASP A 22 25.83 18.59 19.34
N GLU A 23 25.81 17.25 19.56
CA GLU A 23 25.12 16.32 18.68
C GLU A 23 23.60 16.45 18.79
N VAL A 24 23.09 16.71 19.99
CA VAL A 24 21.66 16.93 20.23
C VAL A 24 21.18 18.20 19.57
N LEU A 25 21.96 19.29 19.64
CA LEU A 25 21.66 20.57 18.97
C LEU A 25 21.64 20.43 17.44
N GLN A 26 22.51 19.60 16.86
CA GLN A 26 22.51 19.30 15.43
C GLN A 26 21.27 18.49 15.00
N LEU A 27 20.85 17.51 15.82
CA LEU A 27 19.62 16.76 15.59
C LEU A 27 18.37 17.61 15.71
N GLU A 28 18.31 18.54 16.69
CA GLU A 28 17.22 19.51 16.82
C GLU A 28 17.15 20.48 15.64
N ALA A 29 18.29 21.01 15.20
CA ALA A 29 18.35 21.92 14.05
C ALA A 29 17.92 21.21 12.77
N SER A 30 18.37 19.96 12.55
CA SER A 30 17.96 19.11 11.44
C SER A 30 16.45 18.78 11.49
N ALA A 31 15.92 18.43 12.67
CA ALA A 31 14.50 18.16 12.84
C ALA A 31 13.61 19.39 12.68
N ARG A 32 14.10 20.60 13.04
CA ARG A 32 13.40 21.86 12.77
C ARG A 32 13.41 22.21 11.30
N GLN A 33 14.56 22.14 10.63
CA GLN A 33 14.65 22.36 9.18
C GLN A 33 13.76 21.40 8.39
N HIS A 34 13.67 20.14 8.82
CA HIS A 34 12.79 19.16 8.18
C HIS A 34 11.30 19.45 8.41
N ARG A 35 10.92 19.97 9.59
CA ARG A 35 9.54 20.42 9.88
C ARG A 35 9.18 21.68 9.10
N ASP A 36 10.08 22.64 9.04
CA ASP A 36 9.88 23.91 8.33
C ASP A 36 9.78 23.65 6.81
N ALA A 37 10.62 22.77 6.26
CA ALA A 37 10.53 22.32 4.86
C ALA A 37 9.21 21.60 4.54
N ILE A 38 8.69 20.80 5.48
CA ILE A 38 7.37 20.14 5.33
C ILE A 38 6.22 21.17 5.43
N GLN A 39 6.35 22.19 6.28
CA GLN A 39 5.35 23.25 6.45
C GLN A 39 5.31 24.23 5.26
N ASP A 40 6.46 24.53 4.65
CA ASP A 40 6.55 25.41 3.49
C ASP A 40 6.22 24.74 2.14
N GLY A 41 5.86 23.45 2.15
CA GLY A 41 5.40 22.73 0.95
C GLY A 41 6.51 22.33 -0.03
N GLU A 42 7.76 22.66 0.24
CA GLU A 42 8.90 22.20 -0.53
C GLU A 42 9.61 21.01 0.14
N LEU A 43 9.14 19.81 -0.12
CA LEU A 43 9.90 18.61 0.21
C LEU A 43 11.06 18.46 -0.77
N ILE A 44 12.26 18.82 -0.34
CA ILE A 44 13.48 18.61 -1.12
C ILE A 44 14.04 17.23 -0.76
N LEU A 45 14.04 16.31 -1.73
CA LEU A 45 14.67 15.00 -1.55
C LEU A 45 16.18 15.16 -1.36
N PRO A 46 16.82 14.29 -0.54
CA PRO A 46 18.28 14.21 -0.48
C PRO A 46 18.88 14.09 -1.88
N GLN A 47 20.04 14.69 -2.11
CA GLN A 47 20.63 14.74 -3.46
C GLN A 47 20.84 13.36 -4.08
N HIS A 48 21.13 12.33 -3.27
CA HIS A 48 21.29 10.95 -3.73
C HIS A 48 19.99 10.22 -4.07
N GLU A 49 18.83 10.76 -3.65
CA GLU A 49 17.50 10.23 -3.97
C GLU A 49 16.87 10.92 -5.17
N ARG A 50 17.34 12.12 -5.54
CA ARG A 50 16.84 12.83 -6.72
C ARG A 50 17.14 12.03 -7.96
N ASP A 51 16.16 11.91 -8.85
CA ASP A 51 16.23 11.14 -10.10
C ASP A 51 16.43 9.63 -9.92
N THR A 52 16.62 9.14 -8.67
CA THR A 52 16.77 7.72 -8.37
C THR A 52 15.56 7.13 -7.65
N LEU A 53 14.81 7.96 -6.91
CA LEU A 53 13.58 7.56 -6.23
C LEU A 53 12.42 7.55 -7.23
N VAL A 54 11.96 6.37 -7.61
CA VAL A 54 10.88 6.21 -8.59
C VAL A 54 9.49 6.28 -7.97
N SER A 55 9.32 5.76 -6.75
CA SER A 55 8.04 5.73 -6.03
C SER A 55 8.20 6.35 -4.63
N ALA A 56 7.26 7.22 -4.24
CA ALA A 56 7.28 7.92 -2.97
C ALA A 56 5.95 7.81 -2.22
N HIS A 57 6.01 7.88 -0.90
CA HIS A 57 4.84 7.88 -0.03
C HIS A 57 4.46 9.30 0.39
N VAL A 58 3.18 9.65 0.25
CA VAL A 58 2.63 10.94 0.65
C VAL A 58 1.59 10.74 1.75
N PRO A 59 1.92 11.04 3.02
CA PRO A 59 0.94 11.03 4.08
C PRO A 59 -0.15 12.07 3.81
N VAL A 60 -1.43 11.65 3.84
CA VAL A 60 -2.58 12.53 3.61
C VAL A 60 -3.46 12.67 4.86
N VAL A 61 -3.45 11.67 5.74
CA VAL A 61 -4.12 11.70 7.03
C VAL A 61 -3.24 11.10 8.12
N TYR A 62 -3.06 11.80 9.22
CA TYR A 62 -2.32 11.36 10.40
C TYR A 62 -3.27 10.85 11.48
N GLY A 63 -2.79 9.95 12.35
CA GLY A 63 -3.56 9.39 13.44
C GLY A 63 -4.69 8.48 12.99
N CYS A 64 -5.52 8.02 13.94
CA CYS A 64 -6.67 7.18 13.65
C CYS A 64 -7.67 7.26 14.81
N SER A 65 -8.93 7.56 14.51
CA SER A 65 -10.02 7.62 15.48
C SER A 65 -10.81 6.31 15.58
N HIS A 66 -10.40 5.25 14.86
CA HIS A 66 -11.07 3.95 14.91
C HIS A 66 -10.55 3.10 16.08
N ALA A 67 -11.46 2.44 16.80
CA ALA A 67 -11.17 1.77 18.07
C ALA A 67 -10.95 0.25 17.94
N CYS A 68 -10.16 -0.21 16.94
CA CYS A 68 -9.78 -1.62 16.84
C CYS A 68 -9.08 -2.07 18.13
N THR A 69 -9.51 -3.19 18.70
CA THR A 69 -9.05 -3.63 20.04
C THR A 69 -7.58 -3.98 20.12
N PHE A 70 -6.97 -4.38 18.99
CA PHE A 70 -5.56 -4.79 18.89
C PHE A 70 -4.62 -3.65 18.49
N CYS A 71 -5.15 -2.49 18.09
CA CYS A 71 -4.35 -1.47 17.42
C CYS A 71 -3.82 -0.44 18.42
N ILE A 72 -2.50 -0.17 18.36
CA ILE A 72 -1.81 0.81 19.20
C ILE A 72 -1.85 2.23 18.60
N ILE A 73 -2.25 2.39 17.37
CA ILE A 73 -2.14 3.65 16.63
C ILE A 73 -2.85 4.83 17.31
N PRO A 74 -4.11 4.71 17.80
CA PRO A 74 -4.76 5.82 18.48
C PRO A 74 -3.96 6.36 19.68
N PHE A 75 -3.23 5.49 20.37
CA PHE A 75 -2.40 5.84 21.53
C PHE A 75 -1.06 6.47 21.13
N ARG A 76 -0.53 6.12 19.95
CA ARG A 76 0.79 6.57 19.49
C ARG A 76 0.75 7.78 18.57
N ARG A 77 -0.26 7.87 17.70
CA ARG A 77 -0.37 8.91 16.66
C ARG A 77 -1.53 9.88 16.91
N GLY A 78 -2.31 9.64 17.96
CA GLY A 78 -3.45 10.47 18.33
C GLY A 78 -4.64 10.31 17.39
N VAL A 79 -5.56 11.28 17.48
CA VAL A 79 -6.76 11.34 16.67
C VAL A 79 -6.45 11.65 15.21
N GLU A 80 -7.39 11.31 14.37
CA GLU A 80 -7.34 11.53 12.93
C GLU A 80 -7.23 13.03 12.61
N ARG A 81 -6.31 13.37 11.70
CA ARG A 81 -6.10 14.73 11.19
C ARG A 81 -5.72 14.65 9.71
N SER A 82 -6.58 15.17 8.87
CA SER A 82 -6.34 15.29 7.43
C SER A 82 -5.46 16.49 7.12
N ARG A 83 -4.55 16.33 6.16
CA ARG A 83 -3.81 17.47 5.59
C ARG A 83 -4.68 18.20 4.58
N SER A 84 -4.43 19.48 4.35
CA SER A 84 -5.13 20.22 3.31
C SER A 84 -4.82 19.68 1.90
N VAL A 85 -5.77 19.79 0.98
CA VAL A 85 -5.58 19.42 -0.42
C VAL A 85 -4.37 20.14 -1.02
N GLY A 86 -4.25 21.45 -0.74
CA GLY A 86 -3.15 22.28 -1.26
C GLY A 86 -1.76 21.78 -0.83
N GLU A 87 -1.59 21.43 0.46
CA GLU A 87 -0.32 20.86 0.95
C GLU A 87 0.01 19.51 0.30
N ILE A 88 -0.99 18.65 0.11
CA ILE A 88 -0.79 17.33 -0.50
C ILE A 88 -0.39 17.48 -1.96
N VAL A 89 -1.10 18.31 -2.70
CA VAL A 89 -0.87 18.57 -4.12
C VAL A 89 0.50 19.21 -4.35
N ASN A 90 0.88 20.18 -3.54
CA ASN A 90 2.23 20.78 -3.61
C ASN A 90 3.31 19.74 -3.31
N HIS A 91 3.09 18.86 -2.34
CA HIS A 91 4.00 17.76 -2.03
C HIS A 91 4.14 16.79 -3.22
N VAL A 92 3.03 16.38 -3.84
CA VAL A 92 3.03 15.53 -5.04
C VAL A 92 3.77 16.21 -6.19
N ARG A 93 3.49 17.50 -6.46
CA ARG A 93 4.16 18.30 -7.49
C ARG A 93 5.67 18.36 -7.26
N SER A 94 6.08 18.66 -6.02
CA SER A 94 7.50 18.72 -5.65
C SER A 94 8.22 17.40 -5.88
N LEU A 95 7.62 16.27 -5.50
CA LEU A 95 8.17 14.94 -5.74
C LEU A 95 8.32 14.62 -7.24
N ALA A 96 7.28 14.90 -8.03
CA ALA A 96 7.29 14.65 -9.48
C ALA A 96 8.38 15.48 -10.20
N LEU A 97 8.56 16.77 -9.82
CA LEU A 97 9.61 17.62 -10.36
C LEU A 97 11.03 17.15 -9.98
N GLN A 98 11.16 16.29 -8.97
CA GLN A 98 12.41 15.68 -8.54
C GLN A 98 12.59 14.24 -9.09
N GLY A 99 11.81 13.85 -10.11
CA GLY A 99 11.97 12.58 -10.84
C GLY A 99 11.06 11.44 -10.39
N VAL A 100 10.29 11.60 -9.29
CA VAL A 100 9.33 10.58 -8.84
C VAL A 100 8.26 10.33 -9.90
N LYS A 101 7.95 9.05 -10.17
CA LYS A 101 6.98 8.61 -11.19
C LYS A 101 5.70 8.01 -10.60
N GLU A 102 5.75 7.56 -9.37
CA GLU A 102 4.58 7.02 -8.66
C GLU A 102 4.48 7.62 -7.26
N VAL A 103 3.28 8.02 -6.84
CA VAL A 103 3.00 8.38 -5.45
C VAL A 103 1.97 7.46 -4.85
N THR A 104 2.17 7.12 -3.57
CA THR A 104 1.20 6.36 -2.79
C THR A 104 0.67 7.23 -1.65
N LEU A 105 -0.62 7.55 -1.69
CA LEU A 105 -1.29 8.30 -0.63
C LEU A 105 -1.47 7.39 0.60
N LEU A 106 -1.02 7.85 1.76
CA LEU A 106 -1.02 7.08 2.99
C LEU A 106 -1.86 7.71 4.10
N GLY A 107 -2.56 6.85 4.82
CA GLY A 107 -3.20 7.14 6.09
C GLY A 107 -3.18 5.91 6.98
N GLN A 108 -3.76 5.99 8.18
CA GLN A 108 -4.04 4.78 8.98
C GLN A 108 -5.37 4.14 8.56
N ILE A 109 -6.29 4.96 8.09
CA ILE A 109 -7.49 4.62 7.34
C ILE A 109 -7.62 5.72 6.29
N VAL A 110 -7.02 5.50 5.11
CA VAL A 110 -6.88 6.55 4.08
C VAL A 110 -8.22 7.03 3.53
N ASP A 111 -9.20 6.15 3.39
CA ASP A 111 -10.56 6.43 2.91
C ASP A 111 -11.44 7.18 3.93
N ARG A 112 -10.88 7.53 5.11
CA ARG A 112 -11.44 8.51 6.02
C ARG A 112 -10.93 9.94 5.81
N TYR A 113 -10.05 10.16 4.84
CA TYR A 113 -9.56 11.50 4.52
C TYR A 113 -10.71 12.51 4.44
N GLY A 114 -10.54 13.66 5.09
CA GLY A 114 -11.50 14.75 5.14
C GLY A 114 -12.66 14.59 6.13
N LYS A 115 -12.81 13.43 6.80
CA LYS A 115 -13.91 13.22 7.77
C LYS A 115 -13.80 14.06 9.05
N ASP A 116 -12.63 14.57 9.33
CA ASP A 116 -12.35 15.51 10.42
C ASP A 116 -12.52 16.98 10.02
N ILE A 117 -12.82 17.26 8.75
CA ILE A 117 -13.03 18.59 8.20
C ILE A 117 -14.53 18.76 7.89
N PRO A 118 -15.27 19.65 8.58
CA PRO A 118 -16.68 19.93 8.25
C PRO A 118 -16.82 20.35 6.77
N ASP A 119 -17.73 19.68 6.05
CA ASP A 119 -17.97 19.89 4.62
C ASP A 119 -16.72 19.83 3.74
N GLY A 120 -15.68 19.16 4.23
CA GLY A 120 -14.40 19.01 3.54
C GLY A 120 -14.43 17.99 2.40
N PRO A 121 -13.37 18.00 1.56
CA PRO A 121 -13.22 17.03 0.48
C PRO A 121 -12.98 15.62 1.05
N ASP A 122 -13.52 14.60 0.39
CA ASP A 122 -13.21 13.20 0.69
C ASP A 122 -12.00 12.69 -0.14
N LEU A 123 -11.62 11.41 0.05
CA LEU A 123 -10.52 10.80 -0.70
C LEU A 123 -10.76 10.81 -2.21
N ALA A 124 -12.00 10.67 -2.67
CA ALA A 124 -12.32 10.70 -4.10
C ALA A 124 -12.04 12.09 -4.69
N ASP A 125 -12.40 13.16 -3.98
CA ASP A 125 -12.09 14.53 -4.39
C ASP A 125 -10.58 14.79 -4.39
N LEU A 126 -9.87 14.29 -3.39
CA LEU A 126 -8.40 14.36 -3.33
C LEU A 126 -7.75 13.63 -4.50
N LEU A 127 -8.23 12.42 -4.85
CA LEU A 127 -7.71 11.66 -5.99
C LEU A 127 -7.91 12.41 -7.30
N ARG A 128 -9.06 13.04 -7.54
CA ARG A 128 -9.31 13.87 -8.73
C ARG A 128 -8.32 15.02 -8.82
N THR A 129 -8.19 15.81 -7.75
CA THR A 129 -7.27 16.94 -7.73
C THR A 129 -5.80 16.48 -7.89
N THR A 130 -5.42 15.37 -7.26
CA THR A 130 -4.07 14.80 -7.41
C THR A 130 -3.83 14.29 -8.82
N HIS A 131 -4.85 13.72 -9.47
CA HIS A 131 -4.77 13.25 -10.85
C HIS A 131 -4.56 14.42 -11.82
N ASP A 132 -5.30 15.52 -11.67
CA ASP A 132 -5.12 16.72 -12.51
C ASP A 132 -3.68 17.24 -12.42
N VAL A 133 -3.14 17.31 -11.19
CA VAL A 133 -1.73 17.70 -10.99
C VAL A 133 -0.76 16.67 -11.57
N ALA A 134 -1.05 15.38 -11.45
CA ALA A 134 -0.22 14.32 -12.02
C ALA A 134 -0.10 14.45 -13.56
N GLU A 135 -1.18 14.85 -14.24
CA GLU A 135 -1.16 15.13 -15.68
C GLU A 135 -0.27 16.33 -16.03
N GLU A 136 -0.36 17.42 -15.23
CA GLU A 136 0.46 18.61 -15.45
C GLU A 136 1.97 18.35 -15.32
N VAL A 137 2.37 17.54 -14.31
CA VAL A 137 3.79 17.33 -13.98
C VAL A 137 4.38 16.02 -14.52
N GLY A 138 3.60 15.23 -15.28
CA GLY A 138 4.06 13.97 -15.85
C GLY A 138 4.29 12.87 -14.81
N LEU A 139 3.53 12.85 -13.71
CA LEU A 139 3.50 11.72 -12.77
C LEU A 139 2.72 10.57 -13.39
N GLU A 140 3.28 9.37 -13.40
CA GLU A 140 2.72 8.23 -14.11
C GLU A 140 1.60 7.53 -13.33
N ARG A 141 1.74 7.41 -11.99
CA ARG A 141 0.85 6.58 -11.18
C ARG A 141 0.53 7.19 -9.82
N ILE A 142 -0.71 6.99 -9.41
CA ILE A 142 -1.22 7.31 -8.07
C ILE A 142 -1.76 6.02 -7.46
N ARG A 143 -1.40 5.75 -6.21
CA ARG A 143 -1.95 4.67 -5.38
C ARG A 143 -2.43 5.22 -4.05
N PHE A 144 -3.25 4.47 -3.38
CA PHE A 144 -3.55 4.67 -1.96
C PHE A 144 -3.58 3.32 -1.24
N LEU A 145 -3.20 3.30 0.04
CA LEU A 145 -3.15 2.10 0.85
C LEU A 145 -3.88 2.29 2.17
N THR A 146 -4.14 1.17 2.86
CA THR A 146 -4.73 1.17 4.21
C THR A 146 -6.16 1.70 4.28
N SER A 147 -7.04 1.20 3.40
CA SER A 147 -8.47 1.46 3.46
C SER A 147 -9.16 0.64 4.56
N HIS A 148 -10.44 0.93 4.80
CA HIS A 148 -11.26 0.17 5.72
C HIS A 148 -12.61 -0.19 5.08
N PRO A 149 -13.13 -1.43 5.23
CA PRO A 149 -14.34 -1.88 4.55
C PRO A 149 -15.56 -0.97 4.71
N ASN A 150 -15.71 -0.30 5.85
CA ASN A 150 -16.85 0.57 6.12
C ASN A 150 -16.81 1.94 5.42
N TRP A 151 -15.66 2.32 4.86
CA TRP A 151 -15.46 3.64 4.25
C TRP A 151 -15.25 3.60 2.74
N MET A 152 -15.22 2.41 2.15
CA MET A 152 -15.11 2.21 0.71
C MET A 152 -16.42 2.58 0.00
N THR A 153 -16.57 3.86 -0.31
CA THR A 153 -17.79 4.42 -0.92
C THR A 153 -17.88 4.12 -2.41
N ASP A 154 -19.10 4.18 -2.95
CA ASP A 154 -19.34 4.06 -4.39
C ASP A 154 -18.62 5.16 -5.17
N LYS A 155 -18.66 6.42 -4.69
CA LYS A 155 -17.95 7.56 -5.26
C LYS A 155 -16.45 7.29 -5.38
N LEU A 156 -15.82 6.69 -4.34
CA LEU A 156 -14.39 6.35 -4.37
C LEU A 156 -14.09 5.29 -5.42
N LEU A 157 -14.88 4.22 -5.48
CA LEU A 157 -14.70 3.15 -6.47
C LEU A 157 -14.89 3.64 -7.90
N ASP A 158 -15.91 4.47 -8.15
CA ASP A 158 -16.13 5.08 -9.46
C ASP A 158 -14.95 5.99 -9.85
N THR A 159 -14.43 6.78 -8.90
CA THR A 159 -13.25 7.62 -9.12
C THR A 159 -12.01 6.80 -9.48
N VAL A 160 -11.76 5.67 -8.81
CA VAL A 160 -10.65 4.76 -9.17
C VAL A 160 -10.83 4.18 -10.57
N ALA A 161 -12.06 3.83 -10.94
CA ALA A 161 -12.35 3.29 -12.28
C ALA A 161 -12.21 4.32 -13.40
N GLU A 162 -12.51 5.59 -13.13
CA GLU A 162 -12.52 6.68 -14.11
C GLU A 162 -11.13 7.28 -14.37
N LEU A 163 -10.25 7.34 -13.35
CA LEU A 163 -9.00 8.08 -13.44
C LEU A 163 -7.83 7.18 -13.89
N PRO A 164 -7.29 7.37 -15.10
CA PRO A 164 -6.32 6.43 -15.70
C PRO A 164 -4.97 6.36 -14.96
N ARG A 165 -4.59 7.40 -14.20
CA ARG A 165 -3.36 7.40 -13.39
C ARG A 165 -3.58 6.84 -11.99
N VAL A 166 -4.82 6.60 -11.56
CA VAL A 166 -5.11 5.90 -10.31
C VAL A 166 -5.10 4.40 -10.58
N MET A 167 -4.16 3.71 -9.98
CA MET A 167 -3.93 2.30 -10.29
C MET A 167 -5.05 1.40 -9.77
N PRO A 168 -5.46 0.36 -10.54
CA PRO A 168 -6.49 -0.60 -10.16
C PRO A 168 -5.96 -1.57 -9.08
N HIS A 169 -5.62 -1.03 -7.93
CA HIS A 169 -5.08 -1.74 -6.78
C HIS A 169 -5.68 -1.18 -5.50
N ILE A 170 -6.39 -2.01 -4.76
CA ILE A 170 -7.07 -1.64 -3.51
C ILE A 170 -6.60 -2.54 -2.38
N GLU A 171 -6.17 -1.93 -1.29
CA GLU A 171 -5.88 -2.61 -0.04
C GLU A 171 -7.04 -2.35 0.94
N VAL A 172 -7.76 -3.41 1.27
CA VAL A 172 -8.94 -3.36 2.16
C VAL A 172 -8.88 -4.49 3.19
N PRO A 173 -8.26 -4.24 4.35
CA PRO A 173 -8.00 -5.24 5.38
C PRO A 173 -9.27 -5.83 6.01
N VAL A 174 -9.47 -7.15 5.93
CA VAL A 174 -10.59 -7.82 6.61
C VAL A 174 -10.25 -8.21 8.06
N GLN A 175 -9.05 -8.60 8.32
CA GLN A 175 -8.46 -9.04 9.59
C GLN A 175 -8.83 -10.48 10.01
N ALA A 176 -10.08 -10.93 9.84
CA ALA A 176 -10.55 -12.29 10.11
C ALA A 176 -11.78 -12.65 9.27
N GLY A 177 -12.09 -13.92 9.12
CA GLY A 177 -13.25 -14.42 8.37
C GLY A 177 -14.42 -14.87 9.25
N ASP A 178 -14.35 -14.65 10.54
CA ASP A 178 -15.38 -15.02 11.51
C ASP A 178 -15.98 -13.79 12.18
N ASP A 179 -17.30 -13.75 12.29
CA ASP A 179 -18.04 -12.56 12.76
C ASP A 179 -17.80 -12.30 14.27
N ASP A 180 -17.64 -13.33 15.09
CA ASP A 180 -17.36 -13.16 16.52
C ASP A 180 -15.93 -12.65 16.73
N VAL A 181 -14.96 -13.10 15.92
CA VAL A 181 -13.59 -12.59 15.94
C VAL A 181 -13.58 -11.12 15.48
N LEU A 182 -14.28 -10.79 14.40
CA LEU A 182 -14.43 -9.40 13.91
C LEU A 182 -15.09 -8.49 14.94
N ALA A 183 -16.11 -8.99 15.65
CA ALA A 183 -16.77 -8.25 16.73
C ALA A 183 -15.81 -8.00 17.89
N ARG A 184 -15.04 -9.02 18.35
CA ARG A 184 -14.01 -8.85 19.39
C ARG A 184 -12.90 -7.90 18.96
N MET A 185 -12.53 -7.88 17.67
CA MET A 185 -11.60 -6.93 17.08
C MET A 185 -12.20 -5.51 16.92
N ARG A 186 -13.53 -5.35 17.09
CA ARG A 186 -14.29 -4.11 16.85
C ARG A 186 -14.15 -3.59 15.42
N ARG A 187 -14.33 -4.48 14.44
CA ARG A 187 -14.23 -4.08 13.03
C ARG A 187 -15.52 -3.43 12.49
N GLY A 188 -16.68 -3.71 13.10
CA GLY A 188 -17.96 -3.07 12.75
C GLY A 188 -18.55 -3.52 11.41
N TYR A 189 -18.18 -4.71 10.94
CA TYR A 189 -18.75 -5.40 9.78
C TYR A 189 -18.67 -6.91 9.97
N THR A 190 -19.42 -7.64 9.14
CA THR A 190 -19.42 -9.12 9.09
C THR A 190 -18.63 -9.63 7.89
N ALA A 191 -18.27 -10.92 7.89
CA ALA A 191 -17.65 -11.59 6.75
C ALA A 191 -18.52 -11.50 5.48
N ASP A 192 -19.85 -11.59 5.62
CA ASP A 192 -20.77 -11.44 4.49
C ASP A 192 -20.83 -10.01 3.94
N GLN A 193 -20.71 -9.00 4.79
CA GLN A 193 -20.60 -7.61 4.33
C GLN A 193 -19.28 -7.41 3.56
N TYR A 194 -18.20 -8.04 4.01
CA TYR A 194 -16.93 -8.00 3.32
C TYR A 194 -17.00 -8.70 1.95
N ARG A 195 -17.63 -9.88 1.84
CA ARG A 195 -17.88 -10.56 0.54
C ARG A 195 -18.61 -9.64 -0.44
N ARG A 196 -19.68 -9.02 0.01
CA ARG A 196 -20.45 -8.07 -0.83
C ARG A 196 -19.61 -6.86 -1.26
N LEU A 197 -18.72 -6.39 -0.39
CA LEU A 197 -17.80 -5.31 -0.75
C LEU A 197 -16.81 -5.75 -1.83
N ILE A 198 -16.19 -6.93 -1.70
CA ILE A 198 -15.27 -7.46 -2.72
C ILE A 198 -15.97 -7.62 -4.07
N ASP A 199 -17.19 -8.16 -4.07
CA ASP A 199 -17.99 -8.26 -5.29
C ASP A 199 -18.29 -6.88 -5.92
N LYS A 200 -18.62 -5.90 -5.09
CA LYS A 200 -18.86 -4.51 -5.53
C LYS A 200 -17.60 -3.90 -6.13
N ILE A 201 -16.44 -4.07 -5.50
CA ILE A 201 -15.15 -3.57 -6.01
C ILE A 201 -14.87 -4.17 -7.39
N ARG A 202 -14.94 -5.49 -7.53
CA ARG A 202 -14.68 -6.19 -8.79
C ARG A 202 -15.63 -5.83 -9.93
N LYS A 203 -16.89 -5.53 -9.60
CA LYS A 203 -17.88 -5.08 -10.60
C LYS A 203 -17.62 -3.67 -11.11
N ARG A 204 -17.07 -2.77 -10.28
CA ARG A 204 -16.82 -1.38 -10.63
C ARG A 204 -15.45 -1.15 -11.24
N ILE A 205 -14.46 -1.90 -10.81
CA ILE A 205 -13.08 -1.78 -11.29
C ILE A 205 -12.68 -3.14 -11.88
N PRO A 206 -12.83 -3.31 -13.19
CA PRO A 206 -12.41 -4.54 -13.87
C PRO A 206 -10.92 -4.81 -13.64
N ASP A 207 -10.56 -6.06 -13.48
CA ASP A 207 -9.18 -6.52 -13.25
C ASP A 207 -8.46 -5.94 -12.02
N VAL A 208 -9.19 -5.35 -11.07
CA VAL A 208 -8.60 -4.80 -9.85
C VAL A 208 -7.81 -5.87 -9.07
N ALA A 209 -6.62 -5.50 -8.62
CA ALA A 209 -5.89 -6.27 -7.63
C ALA A 209 -6.36 -5.88 -6.21
N ILE A 210 -6.75 -6.86 -5.41
CA ILE A 210 -7.24 -6.63 -4.06
C ILE A 210 -6.29 -7.25 -3.06
N HIS A 211 -5.77 -6.41 -2.15
CA HIS A 211 -4.95 -6.84 -1.01
C HIS A 211 -5.73 -6.75 0.29
N THR A 212 -5.37 -7.59 1.25
CA THR A 212 -5.98 -7.62 2.59
C THR A 212 -4.93 -7.91 3.66
N ASP A 213 -5.29 -7.68 4.93
CA ASP A 213 -4.52 -8.10 6.09
C ASP A 213 -5.31 -9.11 6.90
N ILE A 214 -4.61 -10.09 7.48
CA ILE A 214 -5.16 -11.11 8.36
C ILE A 214 -4.31 -11.20 9.63
N ILE A 215 -4.98 -11.29 10.76
CA ILE A 215 -4.37 -11.60 12.05
C ILE A 215 -4.86 -12.97 12.50
N VAL A 216 -3.96 -13.95 12.62
CA VAL A 216 -4.28 -15.28 13.14
C VAL A 216 -3.95 -15.38 14.63
N GLY A 217 -4.71 -16.20 15.34
CA GLY A 217 -4.51 -16.42 16.78
C GLY A 217 -4.88 -15.23 17.63
N PHE A 218 -5.90 -14.48 17.24
CA PHE A 218 -6.47 -13.44 18.08
C PHE A 218 -7.07 -14.05 19.36
N PRO A 219 -7.04 -13.37 20.52
CA PRO A 219 -7.54 -13.92 21.78
C PRO A 219 -8.92 -14.57 21.65
N GLY A 220 -9.02 -15.84 22.08
CA GLY A 220 -10.22 -16.66 22.01
C GLY A 220 -10.57 -17.18 20.60
N GLU A 221 -9.68 -17.07 19.60
CA GLU A 221 -9.94 -17.63 18.28
C GLU A 221 -9.86 -19.16 18.30
N THR A 222 -11.00 -19.83 18.09
CA THR A 222 -11.05 -21.29 17.99
C THR A 222 -10.57 -21.79 16.61
N GLU A 223 -10.38 -23.11 16.48
CA GLU A 223 -10.02 -23.72 15.20
C GLU A 223 -11.13 -23.52 14.16
N GLU A 224 -12.39 -23.66 14.53
CA GLU A 224 -13.53 -23.45 13.62
C GLU A 224 -13.60 -21.99 13.12
N GLN A 225 -13.29 -21.03 13.99
CA GLN A 225 -13.25 -19.60 13.61
C GLN A 225 -12.07 -19.32 12.67
N PHE A 226 -10.91 -19.89 12.93
CA PHE A 226 -9.77 -19.83 12.01
C PHE A 226 -10.10 -20.46 10.65
N MET A 227 -10.74 -21.63 10.64
CA MET A 227 -11.13 -22.28 9.36
C MET A 227 -12.14 -21.47 8.57
N ARG A 228 -12.98 -20.63 9.18
CA ARG A 228 -13.81 -19.67 8.46
C ARG A 228 -12.97 -18.58 7.79
N THR A 229 -11.88 -18.14 8.43
CA THR A 229 -10.92 -17.22 7.81
C THR A 229 -10.21 -17.87 6.61
N TYR A 230 -9.79 -19.13 6.75
CA TYR A 230 -9.20 -19.90 5.65
C TYR A 230 -10.17 -20.01 4.46
N ALA A 231 -11.41 -20.44 4.72
CA ALA A 231 -12.44 -20.59 3.69
C ALA A 231 -12.78 -19.25 3.00
N LEU A 232 -12.85 -18.15 3.74
CA LEU A 232 -13.06 -16.81 3.19
C LEU A 232 -11.96 -16.42 2.19
N LEU A 233 -10.69 -16.65 2.51
CA LEU A 233 -9.58 -16.34 1.62
C LEU A 233 -9.54 -17.26 0.39
N GLU A 234 -9.84 -18.55 0.57
CA GLU A 234 -9.93 -19.52 -0.52
C GLU A 234 -11.06 -19.17 -1.51
N GLU A 235 -12.22 -18.75 -0.97
CA GLU A 235 -13.39 -18.31 -1.74
C GLU A 235 -13.11 -17.02 -2.53
N LEU A 236 -12.59 -16.00 -1.83
CA LEU A 236 -12.44 -14.67 -2.41
C LEU A 236 -11.26 -14.53 -3.36
N LYS A 237 -10.27 -15.39 -3.29
CA LYS A 237 -9.08 -15.37 -4.17
C LYS A 237 -8.51 -13.97 -4.31
N LEU A 238 -8.02 -13.41 -3.21
CA LEU A 238 -7.43 -12.08 -3.18
C LEU A 238 -5.98 -12.11 -3.67
N ASP A 239 -5.54 -11.03 -4.29
CA ASP A 239 -4.22 -10.91 -4.92
C ASP A 239 -3.07 -10.93 -3.93
N LYS A 240 -3.32 -10.57 -2.68
CA LYS A 240 -2.37 -10.68 -1.58
C LYS A 240 -3.08 -10.61 -0.22
N ALA A 241 -2.68 -11.47 0.70
CA ALA A 241 -2.97 -11.33 2.12
C ALA A 241 -1.66 -11.09 2.88
N HIS A 242 -1.59 -9.98 3.61
CA HIS A 242 -0.52 -9.73 4.58
C HIS A 242 -0.90 -10.45 5.86
N LEU A 243 -0.15 -11.51 6.17
CA LEU A 243 -0.43 -12.39 7.29
C LEU A 243 0.37 -11.96 8.52
N ALA A 244 -0.29 -11.84 9.65
CA ALA A 244 0.34 -11.56 10.92
C ALA A 244 -0.19 -12.53 12.00
N ARG A 245 0.70 -12.98 12.89
CA ARG A 245 0.32 -13.63 14.14
C ARG A 245 -0.05 -12.56 15.15
N TYR A 246 -1.13 -12.76 15.88
CA TYR A 246 -1.46 -11.85 16.98
C TYR A 246 -0.29 -11.77 17.97
N SER A 247 0.04 -10.56 18.34
CA SER A 247 1.03 -10.25 19.36
C SER A 247 0.48 -9.12 20.24
N PRO A 248 0.40 -9.30 21.54
CA PRO A 248 -0.07 -8.26 22.46
C PRO A 248 0.73 -6.97 22.28
N ARG A 249 0.01 -5.86 22.20
CA ARG A 249 0.60 -4.51 22.14
C ARG A 249 0.26 -3.78 23.43
N PRO A 250 1.23 -3.38 24.25
CA PRO A 250 0.97 -2.67 25.50
C PRO A 250 -0.01 -1.49 25.30
N HIS A 251 -0.95 -1.38 26.24
CA HIS A 251 -2.00 -0.36 26.28
C HIS A 251 -3.21 -0.57 25.35
N THR A 252 -3.19 -1.52 24.44
CA THR A 252 -4.37 -1.84 23.62
C THR A 252 -5.49 -2.46 24.46
N VAL A 253 -6.71 -2.43 23.92
CA VAL A 253 -7.86 -3.05 24.62
C VAL A 253 -7.67 -4.56 24.73
N SER A 254 -7.18 -5.22 23.69
CA SER A 254 -6.93 -6.65 23.70
C SER A 254 -5.86 -7.04 24.71
N ASP A 255 -4.76 -6.29 24.82
CA ASP A 255 -3.70 -6.54 25.82
C ASP A 255 -4.21 -6.42 27.25
N ARG A 256 -5.07 -5.43 27.55
CA ARG A 256 -5.56 -5.18 28.92
C ARG A 256 -6.75 -6.02 29.34
N LYS A 257 -7.57 -6.51 28.40
CA LYS A 257 -8.89 -7.09 28.69
C LYS A 257 -9.08 -8.50 28.14
N MET A 258 -8.16 -9.00 27.33
CA MET A 258 -8.26 -10.32 26.71
C MET A 258 -7.01 -11.12 27.07
N GLN A 259 -7.20 -12.38 27.38
CA GLN A 259 -6.08 -13.30 27.58
C GLN A 259 -5.58 -13.78 26.22
N ASP A 260 -4.28 -13.73 25.98
CA ASP A 260 -3.65 -14.35 24.81
C ASP A 260 -3.56 -15.87 25.06
N ASP A 261 -4.64 -16.56 24.74
CA ASP A 261 -4.89 -17.97 25.05
C ASP A 261 -4.62 -18.92 23.88
N VAL A 262 -4.28 -18.38 22.68
CA VAL A 262 -3.88 -19.20 21.53
C VAL A 262 -2.37 -19.45 21.59
N PRO A 263 -1.92 -20.73 21.72
CA PRO A 263 -0.50 -21.05 21.81
C PRO A 263 0.31 -20.56 20.58
N GLU A 264 1.58 -20.22 20.79
CA GLU A 264 2.43 -19.65 19.73
C GLU A 264 2.72 -20.64 18.59
N ASP A 265 2.81 -21.92 18.88
CA ASP A 265 2.91 -23.00 17.89
C ASP A 265 1.65 -23.12 17.03
N GLU A 266 0.47 -22.94 17.63
CA GLU A 266 -0.79 -22.90 16.93
C GLU A 266 -0.90 -21.64 16.02
N LYS A 267 -0.50 -20.47 16.50
CA LYS A 267 -0.41 -19.26 15.67
C LYS A 267 0.52 -19.47 14.47
N LYS A 268 1.65 -20.17 14.69
CA LYS A 268 2.58 -20.51 13.58
C LYS A 268 1.94 -21.45 12.58
N ARG A 269 1.26 -22.50 13.05
CA ARG A 269 0.55 -23.46 12.19
C ARG A 269 -0.51 -22.74 11.33
N ARG A 270 -1.35 -21.92 11.94
CA ARG A 270 -2.39 -21.14 11.24
C ARG A 270 -1.78 -20.19 10.22
N HIS A 271 -0.73 -19.48 10.58
CA HIS A 271 -0.01 -18.58 9.66
C HIS A 271 0.53 -19.35 8.46
N GLN A 272 1.19 -20.49 8.68
CA GLN A 272 1.74 -21.31 7.60
C GLN A 272 0.64 -21.85 6.67
N MET A 273 -0.49 -22.30 7.20
CA MET A 273 -1.63 -22.76 6.40
C MET A 273 -2.16 -21.67 5.46
N LEU A 274 -2.27 -20.43 5.96
CA LEU A 274 -2.71 -19.30 5.13
C LEU A 274 -1.63 -18.87 4.12
N ASP A 275 -0.35 -18.93 4.46
CA ASP A 275 0.75 -18.62 3.54
C ASP A 275 0.79 -19.61 2.36
N GLU A 276 0.62 -20.91 2.64
CA GLU A 276 0.52 -21.95 1.62
C GLU A 276 -0.73 -21.76 0.74
N LEU A 277 -1.89 -21.45 1.34
CA LEU A 277 -3.10 -21.10 0.61
C LEU A 277 -2.88 -19.91 -0.31
N GLN A 278 -2.30 -18.84 0.24
CA GLN A 278 -2.04 -17.62 -0.50
C GLN A 278 -1.08 -17.86 -1.66
N GLY A 279 -0.03 -18.67 -1.47
CA GLY A 279 0.88 -19.06 -2.54
C GLY A 279 0.17 -19.74 -3.71
N ARG A 280 -0.74 -20.67 -3.43
CA ARG A 280 -1.56 -21.34 -4.46
C ARG A 280 -2.50 -20.39 -5.19
N VAL A 281 -3.24 -19.59 -4.43
CA VAL A 281 -4.24 -18.64 -4.96
C VAL A 281 -3.55 -17.59 -5.84
N VAL A 282 -2.45 -17.01 -5.39
CA VAL A 282 -1.76 -15.96 -6.16
C VAL A 282 -1.08 -16.55 -7.40
N ALA A 283 -0.55 -17.77 -7.33
CA ALA A 283 -0.01 -18.45 -8.51
C ALA A 283 -1.11 -18.64 -9.58
N GLU A 284 -2.32 -19.08 -9.18
CA GLU A 284 -3.48 -19.20 -10.07
C GLU A 284 -3.88 -17.83 -10.68
N ILE A 285 -3.97 -16.78 -9.86
CA ILE A 285 -4.29 -15.42 -10.33
C ILE A 285 -3.25 -14.93 -11.33
N ASN A 286 -1.97 -15.15 -11.05
CA ASN A 286 -0.90 -14.63 -11.90
C ASN A 286 -0.80 -15.35 -13.25
N GLN A 287 -1.33 -16.56 -13.38
CA GLN A 287 -1.39 -17.29 -14.66
C GLN A 287 -2.09 -16.49 -15.77
N LYS A 288 -3.06 -15.63 -15.41
CA LYS A 288 -3.74 -14.79 -16.40
C LYS A 288 -2.81 -13.85 -17.16
N PHE A 289 -1.65 -13.49 -16.56
CA PHE A 289 -0.69 -12.58 -17.19
C PHE A 289 0.29 -13.28 -18.14
N LEU A 290 0.40 -14.62 -18.10
CA LEU A 290 1.32 -15.35 -18.95
C LEU A 290 1.02 -15.10 -20.43
N GLY A 291 2.04 -14.68 -21.19
CA GLY A 291 1.93 -14.35 -22.61
C GLY A 291 1.30 -12.98 -22.90
N GLN A 292 0.85 -12.24 -21.88
CA GLN A 292 0.36 -10.87 -22.06
C GLN A 292 1.51 -9.88 -22.06
N THR A 293 1.34 -8.79 -22.82
CA THR A 293 2.20 -7.61 -22.77
C THR A 293 1.55 -6.59 -21.85
N ILE A 294 2.26 -6.19 -20.79
CA ILE A 294 1.74 -5.30 -19.75
C ILE A 294 2.71 -4.17 -19.44
N PRO A 295 2.23 -2.94 -19.13
CA PRO A 295 3.08 -1.83 -18.75
C PRO A 295 3.64 -2.01 -17.35
N VAL A 296 4.95 -1.95 -17.20
CA VAL A 296 5.68 -2.08 -15.93
C VAL A 296 6.47 -0.81 -15.67
N LEU A 297 6.23 -0.16 -14.53
CA LEU A 297 7.06 0.94 -14.06
C LEU A 297 8.33 0.36 -13.43
N ILE A 298 9.48 0.66 -14.00
CA ILE A 298 10.77 0.11 -13.57
C ILE A 298 11.32 0.93 -12.41
N GLU A 299 11.59 0.26 -11.29
CA GLU A 299 12.01 0.90 -10.04
C GLU A 299 13.53 0.91 -9.89
N ASP A 300 14.15 -0.26 -9.98
CA ASP A 300 15.59 -0.42 -9.77
C ASP A 300 16.12 -1.72 -10.37
N GLN A 301 17.40 -2.02 -10.06
CA GLN A 301 18.03 -3.31 -10.34
C GLN A 301 18.18 -4.13 -9.06
N HIS A 302 17.88 -5.42 -9.15
CA HIS A 302 18.10 -6.38 -8.09
C HIS A 302 18.82 -7.63 -8.64
N LYS A 303 19.99 -7.94 -8.12
CA LYS A 303 20.83 -9.09 -8.56
C LYS A 303 21.05 -9.11 -10.08
N GLY A 304 21.33 -7.95 -10.66
CA GLY A 304 21.62 -7.80 -12.09
C GLY A 304 20.40 -7.74 -13.01
N LYS A 305 19.18 -7.92 -12.50
CA LYS A 305 17.93 -7.82 -13.26
C LYS A 305 17.21 -6.53 -12.95
N TRP A 306 16.60 -5.91 -13.94
CA TRP A 306 15.64 -4.84 -13.73
C TRP A 306 14.40 -5.40 -13.06
N ARG A 307 13.86 -4.63 -12.12
CA ARG A 307 12.59 -4.95 -11.48
C ARG A 307 11.66 -3.74 -11.50
N GLY A 308 10.38 -4.01 -11.59
CA GLY A 308 9.34 -2.99 -11.57
C GLY A 308 7.99 -3.57 -11.19
N ARG A 309 6.98 -2.71 -11.21
CA ARG A 309 5.62 -3.08 -10.83
C ARG A 309 4.62 -2.79 -11.94
N THR A 310 3.67 -3.73 -12.08
CA THR A 310 2.50 -3.54 -12.93
C THR A 310 1.52 -2.54 -12.31
N PRO A 311 0.49 -2.07 -13.04
CA PRO A 311 -0.64 -1.34 -12.47
C PRO A 311 -1.30 -2.05 -11.28
N HIS A 312 -1.34 -3.39 -11.29
CA HIS A 312 -1.89 -4.26 -10.24
C HIS A 312 -0.92 -4.51 -9.07
N ASN A 313 0.17 -3.75 -8.97
CA ASN A 313 1.22 -3.90 -7.96
C ASN A 313 1.93 -5.26 -7.96
N LYS A 314 1.93 -5.99 -9.10
CA LYS A 314 2.67 -7.24 -9.25
C LYS A 314 4.12 -6.97 -9.59
N LEU A 315 5.05 -7.69 -8.96
CA LEU A 315 6.49 -7.56 -9.17
C LEU A 315 6.92 -8.30 -10.43
N VAL A 316 7.62 -7.61 -11.34
CA VAL A 316 8.15 -8.18 -12.57
C VAL A 316 9.66 -7.96 -12.64
N PHE A 317 10.38 -9.01 -13.05
CA PHE A 317 11.81 -8.95 -13.35
C PHE A 317 12.05 -9.17 -14.85
N PHE A 318 13.04 -8.46 -15.40
CA PHE A 318 13.52 -8.71 -16.76
C PHE A 318 15.02 -8.41 -16.89
N ASP A 319 15.64 -9.02 -17.89
CA ASP A 319 17.05 -8.80 -18.22
C ASP A 319 17.17 -7.90 -19.44
N ASP A 320 17.93 -6.82 -19.30
CA ASP A 320 18.33 -5.95 -20.41
C ASP A 320 19.51 -5.06 -19.99
N ALA A 321 20.38 -4.73 -20.94
CA ALA A 321 21.57 -3.91 -20.71
C ALA A 321 21.30 -2.40 -20.70
N GLY A 322 20.11 -1.96 -21.13
CA GLY A 322 19.71 -0.55 -21.16
C GLY A 322 19.43 0.05 -19.79
N GLU A 323 19.28 1.36 -19.74
CA GLU A 323 18.85 2.10 -18.54
C GLU A 323 17.33 2.28 -18.56
N TRP A 324 16.65 1.67 -17.60
CA TRP A 324 15.18 1.58 -17.55
C TRP A 324 14.54 2.22 -16.31
N ARG A 325 15.32 2.66 -15.32
CA ARG A 325 14.80 3.27 -14.09
C ARG A 325 13.84 4.42 -14.38
N GLY A 326 12.70 4.41 -13.72
CA GLY A 326 11.68 5.45 -13.85
C GLY A 326 10.90 5.45 -15.17
N LYS A 327 11.14 4.47 -16.03
CA LYS A 327 10.38 4.32 -17.28
C LYS A 327 9.24 3.34 -17.10
N VAL A 328 8.13 3.59 -17.79
CA VAL A 328 7.07 2.60 -18.00
C VAL A 328 7.41 1.85 -19.27
N VAL A 329 7.55 0.53 -19.15
CA VAL A 329 8.00 -0.35 -20.23
C VAL A 329 6.99 -1.47 -20.43
N ASP A 330 6.56 -1.68 -21.66
CA ASP A 330 5.73 -2.81 -22.02
C ASP A 330 6.56 -4.08 -22.04
N LEU A 331 6.23 -5.04 -21.18
CA LEU A 331 6.91 -6.33 -21.06
C LEU A 331 5.95 -7.48 -21.39
N GLU A 332 6.39 -8.37 -22.29
CA GLU A 332 5.74 -9.66 -22.51
C GLU A 332 6.08 -10.59 -21.33
N ILE A 333 5.06 -11.05 -20.59
CA ILE A 333 5.25 -11.94 -19.45
C ILE A 333 5.54 -13.36 -19.93
N THR A 334 6.71 -13.87 -19.58
CA THR A 334 7.20 -15.19 -20.02
C THR A 334 7.13 -16.26 -18.94
N TRP A 335 6.99 -15.85 -17.66
CA TRP A 335 6.86 -16.75 -16.53
C TRP A 335 6.09 -16.07 -15.39
N THR A 336 5.30 -16.87 -14.66
CA THR A 336 4.54 -16.41 -13.50
C THR A 336 4.74 -17.34 -12.31
N GLY A 337 4.95 -16.74 -11.14
CA GLY A 337 4.97 -17.42 -9.85
C GLY A 337 4.09 -16.69 -8.83
N PRO A 338 3.98 -17.17 -7.59
CA PRO A 338 3.14 -16.55 -6.59
C PRO A 338 3.59 -15.13 -6.20
N TRP A 339 4.90 -14.88 -6.14
CA TRP A 339 5.43 -13.64 -5.58
C TRP A 339 6.05 -12.70 -6.60
N SER A 340 6.29 -13.18 -7.81
CA SER A 340 6.86 -12.38 -8.91
C SER A 340 6.57 -13.00 -10.25
N MET A 341 6.82 -12.23 -11.31
CA MET A 341 6.74 -12.65 -12.70
C MET A 341 8.07 -12.33 -13.39
N GLN A 342 8.32 -12.96 -14.54
CA GLN A 342 9.41 -12.58 -15.43
C GLN A 342 8.83 -12.13 -16.77
N GLY A 343 9.46 -11.13 -17.33
CA GLY A 343 9.09 -10.60 -18.65
C GLY A 343 10.31 -10.42 -19.55
N ARG A 344 10.05 -10.08 -20.78
CA ARG A 344 11.04 -9.65 -21.76
C ARG A 344 10.50 -8.46 -22.54
N LEU A 345 11.38 -7.67 -23.14
CA LEU A 345 10.97 -6.67 -24.12
C LEU A 345 10.31 -7.38 -25.29
N PRO A 346 9.16 -6.90 -25.81
CA PRO A 346 8.56 -7.44 -27.01
C PRO A 346 9.58 -7.42 -28.14
N GLN A 347 9.74 -8.54 -28.86
CA GLN A 347 10.56 -8.55 -30.05
C GLN A 347 9.93 -7.56 -31.04
N GLN A 348 10.71 -6.57 -31.46
CA GLN A 348 10.29 -5.76 -32.62
C GLN A 348 10.02 -6.72 -33.76
N ALA A 349 8.81 -6.66 -34.32
CA ALA A 349 8.52 -7.40 -35.54
C ALA A 349 9.59 -7.02 -36.54
N THR A 350 10.48 -7.96 -36.88
CA THR A 350 11.43 -7.78 -37.97
C THR A 350 10.58 -7.41 -39.19
N GLN A 351 10.73 -6.16 -39.70
CA GLN A 351 10.14 -5.81 -40.97
C GLN A 351 10.58 -6.89 -41.97
N PRO A 352 9.67 -7.51 -42.73
CA PRO A 352 10.10 -8.42 -43.76
C PRO A 352 11.04 -7.63 -44.68
N ASP A 353 12.22 -8.20 -44.95
CA ASP A 353 13.18 -7.65 -45.88
C ASP A 353 12.42 -7.24 -47.16
N PRO A 354 12.60 -6.02 -47.64
CA PRO A 354 11.98 -5.64 -48.90
C PRO A 354 12.45 -6.62 -49.97
N LEU A 355 11.52 -7.40 -50.49
CA LEU A 355 11.76 -8.35 -51.57
C LEU A 355 12.60 -7.61 -52.67
N VAL A 356 13.82 -8.05 -52.84
CA VAL A 356 14.65 -7.68 -53.98
C VAL A 356 13.92 -8.21 -55.22
N VAL A 357 13.21 -7.33 -55.89
CA VAL A 357 12.65 -7.61 -57.23
C VAL A 357 13.84 -7.68 -58.16
N LEU A 358 14.32 -8.90 -58.42
CA LEU A 358 15.24 -9.15 -59.53
C LEU A 358 14.43 -8.97 -60.80
N SER A 359 14.62 -7.79 -61.44
CA SER A 359 14.21 -7.55 -62.82
C SER A 359 15.06 -8.42 -63.72
N GLY A 360 14.43 -9.44 -64.32
CA GLY A 360 14.94 -10.18 -65.46
C GLY A 360 14.68 -9.43 -66.75
#